data_f471c85657c98fa53297e355d0c4f796
#
_entry.id   f471c85657c98fa53297e355d0c4f796
#
_cell.length_a   1.000
_cell.length_b   1.000
_cell.length_c   1.000
_cell.angle_alpha   90.00
_cell.angle_beta   90.00
_cell.angle_gamma   90.00
#
_symmetry.space_group_name_H-M   'P 1'
#
loop_
_entity.id
_entity.type
_entity.pdbx_description
1 polymer ?
#
loop_
_entity_poly.entity_id
_entity_poly.type
_entity_poly.pdbx_seq_one_letter_code
_entity_poly.pdbx_strand_id
1 'polypeptide(L)'
;GPHVPDLYEKWTQPPRPYTEATLLRAMETAGKLVDNDELRDALKENGIGRPSTRAAIIETLFKRNYIRKEKKNLIATPTGVELIQIIHEELLKSAELTGIWEKKLREIEKKTYDAAQFLEELKQMVSEVVMSVLSDNSNRHITIVQAVEEVSSGSKKRGGKAVKEKDA
;
A
#
# COMPACT_ATOMS: atom_id res chain seq x y z
N GLY A 1 -17.72 -41.14 -31.65
CA GLY A 1 -17.37 -40.31 -32.80
C GLY A 1 -16.08 -39.54 -32.55
N PRO A 2 -15.36 -39.13 -33.59
CA PRO A 2 -14.14 -38.34 -33.40
C PRO A 2 -14.45 -37.04 -32.63
N HIS A 3 -13.74 -36.83 -31.53
CA HIS A 3 -13.85 -35.62 -30.75
C HIS A 3 -13.07 -34.53 -31.48
N VAL A 4 -13.76 -33.53 -32.02
CA VAL A 4 -13.12 -32.34 -32.60
C VAL A 4 -12.99 -31.33 -31.49
N PRO A 5 -11.78 -31.00 -31.05
CA PRO A 5 -11.59 -29.98 -30.02
C PRO A 5 -11.90 -28.59 -30.58
N ASP A 6 -12.73 -27.82 -29.87
CA ASP A 6 -12.96 -26.41 -30.17
C ASP A 6 -11.83 -25.57 -29.54
N LEU A 7 -11.08 -24.85 -30.37
CA LEU A 7 -10.03 -23.94 -29.93
C LEU A 7 -10.65 -22.54 -29.67
N TYR A 8 -10.63 -22.10 -28.42
CA TYR A 8 -11.04 -20.75 -28.04
C TYR A 8 -9.83 -19.92 -27.66
N GLU A 9 -9.61 -18.84 -28.37
CA GLU A 9 -8.61 -17.82 -28.01
C GLU A 9 -9.15 -16.97 -26.85
N LYS A 10 -8.39 -16.94 -25.73
CA LYS A 10 -8.76 -16.14 -24.55
C LYS A 10 -7.60 -15.24 -24.16
N TRP A 11 -7.91 -13.96 -23.90
CA TRP A 11 -6.94 -12.99 -23.44
C TRP A 11 -7.00 -12.84 -21.91
N THR A 12 -5.84 -12.76 -21.27
CA THR A 12 -5.76 -12.44 -19.85
C THR A 12 -6.20 -11.00 -19.62
N GLN A 13 -6.93 -10.77 -18.54
CA GLN A 13 -7.32 -9.44 -18.13
C GLN A 13 -6.31 -8.88 -17.13
N PRO A 14 -5.96 -7.58 -17.20
CA PRO A 14 -5.10 -6.98 -16.18
C PRO A 14 -5.78 -7.06 -14.81
N PRO A 15 -5.00 -7.11 -13.70
CA PRO A 15 -5.55 -7.11 -12.36
C PRO A 15 -6.40 -5.86 -12.11
N ARG A 16 -7.51 -6.02 -11.39
CA ARG A 16 -8.39 -4.90 -11.05
C ARG A 16 -7.68 -3.96 -10.07
N PRO A 17 -7.86 -2.63 -10.19
CA PRO A 17 -7.37 -1.69 -9.20
C PRO A 17 -7.89 -2.02 -7.80
N TYR A 18 -7.07 -1.77 -6.79
CA TYR A 18 -7.50 -1.92 -5.40
C TYR A 18 -8.54 -0.86 -5.03
N THR A 19 -9.45 -1.25 -4.15
CA THR A 19 -10.24 -0.34 -3.32
C THR A 19 -9.67 -0.35 -1.90
N GLU A 20 -10.08 0.55 -1.03
CA GLU A 20 -9.64 0.53 0.38
C GLU A 20 -9.90 -0.84 1.03
N ALA A 21 -11.10 -1.40 0.82
CA ALA A 21 -11.45 -2.70 1.37
C ALA A 21 -10.60 -3.85 0.81
N THR A 22 -10.33 -3.85 -0.51
CA THR A 22 -9.51 -4.89 -1.12
C THR A 22 -8.03 -4.73 -0.78
N LEU A 23 -7.53 -3.51 -0.55
CA LEU A 23 -6.19 -3.27 -0.07
C LEU A 23 -6.02 -3.75 1.37
N LEU A 24 -6.96 -3.44 2.27
CA LEU A 24 -6.97 -3.98 3.63
C LEU A 24 -6.93 -5.51 3.63
N ARG A 25 -7.75 -6.14 2.79
CA ARG A 25 -7.75 -7.60 2.64
C ARG A 25 -6.42 -8.13 2.09
N ALA A 26 -5.79 -7.44 1.13
CA ALA A 26 -4.49 -7.81 0.62
C ALA A 26 -3.41 -7.72 1.71
N MET A 27 -3.44 -6.69 2.56
CA MET A 27 -2.56 -6.60 3.72
C MET A 27 -2.76 -7.76 4.71
N GLU A 28 -4.00 -8.17 4.95
CA GLU A 28 -4.32 -9.33 5.80
C GLU A 28 -3.79 -10.64 5.24
N THR A 29 -3.88 -10.81 3.94
CA THR A 29 -3.51 -12.05 3.24
C THR A 29 -2.17 -11.94 2.53
N ALA A 30 -1.28 -11.05 2.99
CA ALA A 30 0.00 -10.76 2.35
C ALA A 30 0.93 -11.97 2.23
N GLY A 31 0.78 -12.98 3.08
CA GLY A 31 1.48 -14.25 2.94
C GLY A 31 1.29 -14.93 1.59
N LYS A 32 0.18 -14.66 0.88
CA LYS A 32 -0.05 -15.19 -0.47
C LYS A 32 0.87 -14.59 -1.54
N LEU A 33 1.53 -13.48 -1.23
CA LEU A 33 2.45 -12.78 -2.12
C LEU A 33 3.90 -13.25 -1.93
N VAL A 34 4.14 -14.17 -1.01
CA VAL A 34 5.47 -14.67 -0.67
C VAL A 34 5.60 -16.12 -1.11
N ASP A 35 6.65 -16.42 -1.86
CA ASP A 35 6.90 -17.76 -2.42
C ASP A 35 7.47 -18.74 -1.38
N ASN A 36 8.22 -18.22 -0.40
CA ASN A 36 8.80 -19.03 0.66
C ASN A 36 7.75 -19.48 1.67
N ASP A 37 7.59 -20.78 1.87
CA ASP A 37 6.57 -21.37 2.74
C ASP A 37 6.71 -20.97 4.21
N GLU A 38 7.94 -20.88 4.75
CA GLU A 38 8.16 -20.46 6.13
C GLU A 38 7.78 -19.00 6.38
N LEU A 39 8.13 -18.12 5.43
CA LEU A 39 7.77 -16.69 5.51
C LEU A 39 6.27 -16.51 5.27
N ARG A 40 5.68 -17.32 4.40
CA ARG A 40 4.23 -17.35 4.18
C ARG A 40 3.49 -17.71 5.45
N ASP A 41 3.94 -18.73 6.17
CA ASP A 41 3.35 -19.14 7.45
C ASP A 41 3.57 -18.08 8.54
N ALA A 42 4.71 -17.40 8.54
CA ALA A 42 4.95 -16.27 9.44
C ALA A 42 3.96 -15.11 9.21
N LEU A 43 3.61 -14.82 7.96
CA LEU A 43 2.65 -13.76 7.61
C LEU A 43 1.18 -14.18 7.70
N LYS A 44 0.89 -15.49 7.81
CA LYS A 44 -0.47 -16.02 7.76
C LYS A 44 -1.37 -15.52 8.90
N GLU A 45 -0.81 -15.29 10.07
CA GLU A 45 -1.56 -14.83 11.24
C GLU A 45 -1.76 -13.32 11.26
N ASN A 46 -0.71 -12.56 10.93
CA ASN A 46 -0.70 -11.11 11.12
C ASN A 46 -0.80 -10.32 9.81
N GLY A 47 -0.35 -10.86 8.68
CA GLY A 47 -0.25 -10.13 7.43
C GLY A 47 0.76 -8.97 7.52
N ILE A 48 0.54 -7.92 6.72
CA ILE A 48 1.30 -6.66 6.80
C ILE A 48 0.53 -5.68 7.68
N GLY A 49 1.19 -5.20 8.73
CA GLY A 49 0.62 -4.30 9.72
C GLY A 49 -0.41 -4.97 10.63
N ARG A 50 -0.57 -4.44 11.84
CA ARG A 50 -1.60 -4.93 12.78
C ARG A 50 -3.00 -4.47 12.33
N PRO A 51 -4.07 -5.22 12.62
CA PRO A 51 -5.44 -4.84 12.27
C PRO A 51 -5.79 -3.40 12.69
N SER A 52 -5.37 -2.98 13.88
CA SER A 52 -5.62 -1.64 14.43
C SER A 52 -4.87 -0.50 13.72
N THR A 53 -3.79 -0.79 12.98
CA THR A 53 -2.94 0.22 12.35
C THR A 53 -3.08 0.28 10.83
N ARG A 54 -3.65 -0.72 10.19
CA ARG A 54 -3.77 -0.78 8.72
C ARG A 54 -4.49 0.42 8.13
N ALA A 55 -5.61 0.85 8.72
CA ALA A 55 -6.34 2.02 8.26
C ALA A 55 -5.48 3.29 8.32
N ALA A 56 -4.75 3.50 9.42
CA ALA A 56 -3.85 4.64 9.58
C ALA A 56 -2.67 4.61 8.60
N ILE A 57 -2.19 3.42 8.24
CA ILE A 57 -1.17 3.25 7.19
C ILE A 57 -1.71 3.74 5.85
N ILE A 58 -2.90 3.29 5.45
CA ILE A 58 -3.54 3.72 4.20
C ILE A 58 -3.78 5.23 4.20
N GLU A 59 -4.28 5.79 5.30
CA GLU A 59 -4.42 7.25 5.45
C GLU A 59 -3.10 8.00 5.28
N THR A 60 -2.00 7.43 5.79
CA THR A 60 -0.68 8.02 5.64
C THR A 60 -0.25 8.04 4.16
N LEU A 61 -0.57 7.01 3.38
CA LEU A 61 -0.30 7.00 1.94
C LEU A 61 -1.07 8.12 1.22
N PHE A 62 -2.32 8.39 1.60
CA PHE A 62 -3.09 9.53 1.08
C PHE A 62 -2.47 10.88 1.50
N LYS A 63 -2.17 11.07 2.79
CA LYS A 63 -1.56 12.31 3.31
C LYS A 63 -0.25 12.65 2.64
N ARG A 64 0.55 11.64 2.32
CA ARG A 64 1.83 11.80 1.59
C ARG A 64 1.67 11.87 0.08
N ASN A 65 0.43 11.84 -0.41
CA ASN A 65 0.12 11.88 -1.84
C ASN A 65 0.80 10.78 -2.66
N TYR A 66 1.00 9.59 -2.07
CA TYR A 66 1.53 8.44 -2.78
C TYR A 66 0.43 7.70 -3.55
N ILE A 67 -0.80 7.75 -3.05
CA ILE A 67 -1.99 7.22 -3.68
C ILE A 67 -3.11 8.27 -3.65
N ARG A 68 -4.03 8.17 -4.62
CA ARG A 68 -5.25 8.96 -4.66
C ARG A 68 -6.45 8.07 -4.91
N LYS A 69 -7.62 8.57 -4.61
CA LYS A 69 -8.89 7.87 -4.84
C LYS A 69 -9.54 8.39 -6.12
N GLU A 70 -9.83 7.48 -7.03
CA GLU A 70 -10.67 7.76 -8.20
C GLU A 70 -11.95 6.92 -8.09
N LYS A 71 -13.06 7.57 -7.74
CA LYS A 71 -14.34 6.89 -7.41
C LYS A 71 -14.14 5.92 -6.23
N LYS A 72 -14.10 4.62 -6.50
CA LYS A 72 -13.87 3.56 -5.50
C LYS A 72 -12.45 2.99 -5.57
N ASN A 73 -11.71 3.30 -6.62
CA ASN A 73 -10.41 2.73 -6.88
C ASN A 73 -9.29 3.56 -6.26
N LEU A 74 -8.25 2.88 -5.83
CA LEU A 74 -6.99 3.47 -5.39
C LEU A 74 -6.03 3.47 -6.58
N ILE A 75 -5.48 4.63 -6.87
CA ILE A 75 -4.54 4.83 -7.98
C ILE A 75 -3.25 5.39 -7.42
N ALA A 76 -2.12 4.83 -7.83
CA ALA A 76 -0.82 5.37 -7.51
C ALA A 76 -0.64 6.73 -8.18
N THR A 77 -0.09 7.70 -7.44
CA THR A 77 0.28 9.01 -8.00
C THR A 77 1.67 8.93 -8.64
N PRO A 78 2.04 9.88 -9.50
CA PRO A 78 3.41 9.98 -9.99
C PRO A 78 4.45 9.96 -8.86
N THR A 79 4.22 10.72 -7.79
CA THR A 79 5.07 10.75 -6.59
C THR A 79 5.23 9.37 -5.96
N GLY A 80 4.15 8.59 -5.85
CA GLY A 80 4.20 7.24 -5.31
C GLY A 80 4.96 6.27 -6.20
N VAL A 81 4.81 6.38 -7.52
CA VAL A 81 5.55 5.56 -8.50
C VAL A 81 7.04 5.90 -8.46
N GLU A 82 7.40 7.19 -8.49
CA GLU A 82 8.78 7.67 -8.43
C GLU A 82 9.47 7.22 -7.14
N LEU A 83 8.76 7.27 -5.99
CA LEU A 83 9.31 6.77 -4.72
C LEU A 83 9.72 5.30 -4.82
N ILE A 84 8.85 4.44 -5.36
CA ILE A 84 9.17 3.01 -5.51
C ILE A 84 10.32 2.77 -6.49
N GLN A 85 10.45 3.61 -7.53
CA GLN A 85 11.55 3.53 -8.49
C GLN A 85 12.90 3.97 -7.90
N ILE A 86 12.90 4.91 -6.95
CA ILE A 86 14.12 5.39 -6.28
C ILE A 86 14.63 4.37 -5.25
N ILE A 87 13.72 3.62 -4.60
CA ILE A 87 14.11 2.59 -3.65
C ILE A 87 14.78 1.44 -4.42
N HIS A 88 16.08 1.27 -4.24
CA HIS A 88 16.86 0.18 -4.87
C HIS A 88 16.76 -1.13 -4.09
N GLU A 89 16.46 -1.06 -2.81
CA GLU A 89 16.38 -2.22 -1.92
C GLU A 89 15.08 -3.00 -2.19
N GLU A 90 15.20 -4.13 -2.91
CA GLU A 90 14.04 -4.95 -3.30
C GLU A 90 13.29 -5.51 -2.09
N LEU A 91 14.00 -5.84 -0.99
CA LEU A 91 13.37 -6.33 0.23
C LEU A 91 12.40 -5.33 0.84
N LEU A 92 12.67 -4.01 0.74
CA LEU A 92 11.75 -2.97 1.23
C LEU A 92 10.46 -2.89 0.40
N LYS A 93 10.50 -3.36 -0.84
CA LYS A 93 9.35 -3.37 -1.76
C LYS A 93 8.54 -4.66 -1.71
N SER A 94 9.04 -5.68 -1.00
CA SER A 94 8.40 -6.98 -0.90
C SER A 94 7.75 -7.22 0.46
N ALA A 95 6.81 -8.16 0.53
CA ALA A 95 6.24 -8.64 1.77
C ALA A 95 7.23 -9.56 2.55
N GLU A 96 8.30 -10.02 1.90
CA GLU A 96 9.25 -10.97 2.47
C GLU A 96 9.97 -10.40 3.69
N LEU A 97 10.37 -9.13 3.65
CA LEU A 97 11.02 -8.47 4.78
C LEU A 97 10.14 -8.51 6.03
N THR A 98 8.85 -8.24 5.89
CA THR A 98 7.90 -8.36 7.00
C THR A 98 7.81 -9.80 7.48
N GLY A 99 7.79 -10.77 6.57
CA GLY A 99 7.80 -12.20 6.90
C GLY A 99 9.06 -12.63 7.69
N ILE A 100 10.23 -12.16 7.29
CA ILE A 100 11.50 -12.40 7.98
C ILE A 100 11.44 -11.86 9.41
N TRP A 101 10.95 -10.64 9.61
CA TRP A 101 10.85 -10.04 10.93
C TRP A 101 9.81 -10.73 11.81
N GLU A 102 8.64 -11.04 11.28
CA GLU A 102 7.61 -11.77 12.01
C GLU A 102 8.10 -13.17 12.44
N LYS A 103 8.88 -13.86 11.59
CA LYS A 103 9.51 -15.13 11.94
C LYS A 103 10.47 -14.95 13.11
N LYS A 104 11.41 -13.99 13.03
CA LYS A 104 12.37 -13.71 14.11
C LYS A 104 11.70 -13.29 15.43
N LEU A 105 10.65 -12.48 15.36
CA LEU A 105 9.88 -12.08 16.53
C LEU A 105 9.23 -13.28 17.23
N ARG A 106 8.70 -14.25 16.47
CA ARG A 106 8.18 -15.50 17.02
C ARG A 106 9.27 -16.38 17.65
N GLU A 107 10.45 -16.41 17.04
CA GLU A 107 11.59 -17.12 17.59
C GLU A 107 12.07 -16.50 18.91
N ILE A 108 12.02 -15.16 19.03
CA ILE A 108 12.29 -14.45 20.29
C ILE A 108 11.23 -14.81 21.35
N GLU A 109 9.96 -14.83 20.99
CA GLU A 109 8.87 -15.24 21.90
C GLU A 109 9.07 -16.68 22.42
N LYS A 110 9.52 -17.58 21.54
CA LYS A 110 9.87 -18.96 21.89
C LYS A 110 11.22 -19.10 22.59
N LYS A 111 11.96 -18.01 22.80
CA LYS A 111 13.31 -17.99 23.40
C LYS A 111 14.35 -18.79 22.60
N THR A 112 14.17 -18.96 21.31
CA THR A 112 15.09 -19.64 20.38
C THR A 112 15.96 -18.64 19.60
N TYR A 113 15.66 -17.35 19.67
CA TYR A 113 16.43 -16.28 19.04
C TYR A 113 16.64 -15.12 20.04
N ASP A 114 17.81 -14.44 19.98
CA ASP A 114 18.12 -13.35 20.89
C ASP A 114 17.56 -12.01 20.42
N ALA A 115 16.86 -11.31 21.32
CA ALA A 115 16.27 -10.01 21.04
C ALA A 115 17.32 -8.91 20.79
N ALA A 116 18.47 -8.97 21.47
CA ALA A 116 19.55 -8.00 21.27
C ALA A 116 20.18 -8.16 19.88
N GLN A 117 20.38 -9.40 19.44
CA GLN A 117 20.85 -9.71 18.09
C GLN A 117 19.87 -9.21 17.03
N PHE A 118 18.57 -9.41 17.22
CA PHE A 118 17.54 -8.90 16.31
C PHE A 118 17.60 -7.37 16.15
N LEU A 119 17.75 -6.65 17.27
CA LEU A 119 17.86 -5.19 17.26
C LEU A 119 19.13 -4.71 16.54
N GLU A 120 20.24 -5.42 16.68
CA GLU A 120 21.47 -5.06 16.00
C GLU A 120 21.38 -5.29 14.49
N GLU A 121 20.83 -6.40 14.06
CA GLU A 121 20.56 -6.66 12.64
C GLU A 121 19.61 -5.63 12.02
N LEU A 122 18.57 -5.21 12.78
CA LEU A 122 17.65 -4.16 12.33
C LEU A 122 18.39 -2.83 12.15
N LYS A 123 19.24 -2.43 13.10
CA LYS A 123 20.04 -1.20 13.01
C LYS A 123 21.01 -1.25 11.84
N GLN A 124 21.67 -2.39 11.64
CA GLN A 124 22.57 -2.59 10.52
C GLN A 124 21.84 -2.44 9.18
N MET A 125 20.71 -3.10 9.01
CA MET A 125 19.88 -2.99 7.80
C MET A 125 19.46 -1.55 7.53
N VAL A 126 18.98 -0.83 8.57
CA VAL A 126 18.61 0.59 8.42
C VAL A 126 19.81 1.43 8.00
N SER A 127 20.99 1.19 8.59
CA SER A 127 22.21 1.89 8.23
C SER A 127 22.61 1.64 6.77
N GLU A 128 22.54 0.40 6.31
CA GLU A 128 22.84 0.00 4.93
C GLU A 128 21.90 0.68 3.93
N VAL A 129 20.58 0.68 4.22
CA VAL A 129 19.58 1.37 3.39
C VAL A 129 19.85 2.88 3.33
N VAL A 130 20.14 3.52 4.47
CA VAL A 130 20.44 4.95 4.52
C VAL A 130 21.70 5.26 3.73
N MET A 131 22.76 4.48 3.88
CA MET A 131 24.02 4.68 3.15
C MET A 131 23.83 4.45 1.65
N SER A 132 23.03 3.45 1.25
CA SER A 132 22.68 3.20 -0.15
C SER A 132 21.96 4.40 -0.77
N VAL A 133 20.97 4.96 -0.07
CA VAL A 133 20.24 6.15 -0.54
C VAL A 133 21.14 7.40 -0.60
N LEU A 134 22.00 7.60 0.40
CA LEU A 134 22.92 8.74 0.42
C LEU A 134 24.02 8.65 -0.64
N SER A 135 24.44 7.46 -1.01
CA SER A 135 25.45 7.22 -2.06
C SER A 135 24.89 7.25 -3.47
N ASP A 136 23.56 7.28 -3.63
CA ASP A 136 22.91 7.35 -4.93
C ASP A 136 23.05 8.75 -5.56
N ASN A 137 24.01 8.88 -6.46
CA ASN A 137 24.27 10.10 -7.24
C ASN A 137 23.41 10.21 -8.50
N SER A 138 22.37 9.40 -8.64
CA SER A 138 21.56 9.32 -9.88
C SER A 138 20.71 10.57 -10.18
N ASN A 139 20.78 11.61 -9.34
CA ASN A 139 20.06 12.90 -9.51
C ASN A 139 18.54 12.72 -9.71
N ARG A 140 17.97 11.68 -9.13
CA ARG A 140 16.53 11.41 -9.20
C ARG A 140 15.81 12.30 -8.20
N HIS A 141 14.94 13.15 -8.70
CA HIS A 141 14.11 14.03 -7.90
C HIS A 141 12.71 13.45 -7.81
N ILE A 142 12.15 13.44 -6.60
CA ILE A 142 10.72 13.13 -6.43
C ILE A 142 9.95 14.41 -6.76
N THR A 143 9.06 14.34 -7.74
CA THR A 143 8.15 15.43 -8.06
C THR A 143 7.07 15.51 -6.98
N ILE A 144 7.25 16.41 -5.99
CA ILE A 144 6.24 16.63 -4.96
C ILE A 144 5.10 17.45 -5.59
N VAL A 145 4.09 16.78 -6.11
CA VAL A 145 2.85 17.43 -6.50
C VAL A 145 2.07 17.73 -5.22
N GLN A 146 2.03 19.00 -4.81
CA GLN A 146 1.16 19.42 -3.71
C GLN A 146 -0.28 19.10 -4.10
N ALA A 147 -1.02 18.41 -3.21
CA ALA A 147 -2.43 18.19 -3.40
C ALA A 147 -3.11 19.57 -3.44
N VAL A 148 -3.66 19.93 -4.61
CA VAL A 148 -4.55 21.07 -4.72
C VAL A 148 -5.82 20.66 -3.98
N GLU A 149 -6.06 21.26 -2.80
CA GLU A 149 -7.34 21.13 -2.13
C GLU A 149 -8.40 21.71 -3.08
N GLU A 150 -9.18 20.86 -3.70
CA GLU A 150 -10.40 21.27 -4.37
C GLU A 150 -11.35 21.83 -3.30
N VAL A 151 -11.31 23.14 -3.12
CA VAL A 151 -12.32 23.87 -2.37
C VAL A 151 -13.62 23.68 -3.12
N SER A 152 -14.41 22.70 -2.72
CA SER A 152 -15.78 22.54 -3.19
C SER A 152 -16.60 23.73 -2.68
N SER A 153 -16.66 24.79 -3.49
CA SER A 153 -17.59 25.90 -3.30
C SER A 153 -19.01 25.39 -3.54
N GLY A 154 -19.57 24.77 -2.51
CA GLY A 154 -20.98 24.44 -2.45
C GLY A 154 -21.82 25.71 -2.36
N SER A 155 -22.11 26.33 -3.49
CA SER A 155 -23.09 27.39 -3.62
C SER A 155 -24.48 26.83 -3.23
N LYS A 156 -24.86 27.04 -1.98
CA LYS A 156 -26.24 26.90 -1.51
C LYS A 156 -27.10 28.03 -2.13
N LYS A 157 -27.79 27.77 -3.23
CA LYS A 157 -28.90 28.60 -3.68
C LYS A 157 -30.00 28.58 -2.62
N ARG A 158 -30.13 29.67 -1.87
CA ARG A 158 -31.31 29.97 -1.05
C ARG A 158 -32.47 30.30 -1.99
N GLY A 159 -33.45 29.39 -2.08
CA GLY A 159 -34.72 29.64 -2.75
C GLY A 159 -35.49 30.75 -2.01
N GLY A 160 -35.68 31.90 -2.66
CA GLY A 160 -36.55 32.95 -2.17
C GLY A 160 -38.01 32.48 -2.19
N LYS A 161 -38.67 32.48 -1.04
CA LYS A 161 -40.11 32.35 -0.90
C LYS A 161 -40.77 33.63 -1.35
N ALA A 162 -41.53 33.61 -2.42
CA ALA A 162 -42.41 34.68 -2.84
C ALA A 162 -43.59 34.79 -1.87
N VAL A 163 -43.72 35.92 -1.23
CA VAL A 163 -44.90 36.28 -0.43
C VAL A 163 -45.98 36.74 -1.41
N LYS A 164 -47.10 36.04 -1.41
CA LYS A 164 -48.31 36.49 -2.09
C LYS A 164 -49.04 37.47 -1.17
N GLU A 165 -49.08 38.72 -1.56
CA GLU A 165 -49.95 39.74 -1.08
C GLU A 165 -51.37 39.45 -1.52
N LYS A 166 -52.33 39.44 -0.60
CA LYS A 166 -53.78 39.44 -0.87
C LYS A 166 -54.29 40.82 -0.56
N ASP A 167 -54.70 41.50 -1.62
CA ASP A 167 -55.56 42.66 -1.52
C ASP A 167 -57.03 42.26 -1.33
N ALA A 168 -57.70 43.03 -0.54
CA ALA A 168 -59.02 43.58 -0.42
C ALA A 168 -59.64 43.47 0.95
#